data_dbf3507d3ae1c4fa7cbf1b52dadb175f
#
_entry.id   dbf3507d3ae1c4fa7cbf1b52dadb175f
#
_cell.length_a   1.000
_cell.length_b   1.000
_cell.length_c   1.000
_cell.angle_alpha   90.00
_cell.angle_beta   90.00
_cell.angle_gamma   90.00
#
_symmetry.space_group_name_H-M   'P 1'
#
loop_
_entity.id
_entity.type
_entity.pdbx_description
1 polymer ?
#
loop_
_entity_poly.entity_id
_entity_poly.type
_entity_poly.pdbx_seq_one_letter_code
_entity_poly.pdbx_strand_id
1 'polypeptide(L)'
;MKKLFLFFFLIIFYSININAAENKMILKIKYGDVEIELFQDIAPNHVERIKTLAKNKKYDGVVFHRVIDGFMVQTGDVEFGNSSKDSYNISRAGTGGSSLPDIEAEFSNANHGRGAVSMARAQDPNSANSQFFICFKDASFLDGQYTVWGYVIEGMEFVDNIKLGEPPKDPDKIIKMEVVSK
;
A
#
# COMPACT_ATOMS: atom_id res chain seq x y z
N MET A 1 19.40 -65.16 23.14
CA MET A 1 19.25 -63.79 23.63
C MET A 1 19.21 -62.85 22.42
N LYS A 2 18.02 -62.40 21.99
CA LYS A 2 17.89 -61.49 20.84
C LYS A 2 17.86 -60.02 21.38
N LYS A 3 18.85 -59.22 21.00
CA LYS A 3 18.91 -57.79 21.33
C LYS A 3 18.01 -57.02 20.36
N LEU A 4 16.93 -56.42 20.88
CA LEU A 4 16.03 -55.55 20.15
C LEU A 4 16.65 -54.12 20.11
N PHE A 5 17.06 -53.68 18.93
CA PHE A 5 17.52 -52.30 18.71
C PHE A 5 16.29 -51.41 18.44
N LEU A 6 15.96 -50.55 19.39
CA LEU A 6 14.89 -49.55 19.26
C LEU A 6 15.46 -48.32 18.57
N PHE A 7 15.14 -48.12 17.30
CA PHE A 7 15.51 -46.89 16.57
C PHE A 7 14.50 -45.78 16.94
N PHE A 8 14.98 -44.79 17.70
CA PHE A 8 14.20 -43.58 18.01
C PHE A 8 14.33 -42.63 16.81
N PHE A 9 13.25 -42.53 16.02
CA PHE A 9 13.15 -41.55 14.94
C PHE A 9 12.78 -40.19 15.56
N LEU A 10 13.77 -39.28 15.68
CA LEU A 10 13.54 -37.90 16.15
C LEU A 10 12.97 -37.10 14.98
N ILE A 11 11.65 -36.94 14.95
CA ILE A 11 10.97 -36.04 13.99
C ILE A 11 11.18 -34.62 14.47
N ILE A 12 12.13 -33.91 13.86
CA ILE A 12 12.32 -32.47 14.06
C ILE A 12 11.21 -31.77 13.30
N PHE A 13 10.17 -31.30 14.02
CA PHE A 13 9.20 -30.35 13.50
C PHE A 13 9.90 -28.99 13.33
N TYR A 14 10.29 -28.66 12.10
CA TYR A 14 10.60 -27.29 11.76
C TYR A 14 9.30 -26.51 11.76
N SER A 15 9.04 -25.75 12.82
CA SER A 15 7.97 -24.75 12.83
C SER A 15 8.41 -23.65 11.87
N ILE A 16 7.79 -23.59 10.69
CA ILE A 16 7.87 -22.43 9.82
C ILE A 16 7.13 -21.32 10.57
N ASN A 17 7.88 -20.46 11.25
CA ASN A 17 7.35 -19.20 11.75
C ASN A 17 7.02 -18.34 10.53
N ILE A 18 5.80 -18.44 10.01
CA ILE A 18 5.25 -17.46 9.08
C ILE A 18 5.18 -16.15 9.87
N ASN A 19 6.01 -15.22 9.47
CA ASN A 19 6.17 -13.94 10.13
C ASN A 19 4.88 -13.12 9.94
N ALA A 20 3.89 -13.30 10.82
CA ALA A 20 2.65 -12.53 10.83
C ALA A 20 2.89 -11.00 10.97
N ALA A 21 4.11 -10.61 11.39
CA ALA A 21 4.51 -9.22 11.60
C ALA A 21 4.80 -8.42 10.33
N GLU A 22 5.03 -9.07 9.18
CA GLU A 22 5.30 -8.36 7.92
C GLU A 22 4.04 -8.06 7.09
N ASN A 23 2.86 -8.41 7.58
CA ASN A 23 1.60 -8.23 6.86
C ASN A 23 0.88 -6.93 7.22
N LYS A 24 1.56 -5.99 7.88
CA LYS A 24 1.01 -4.70 8.25
C LYS A 24 1.93 -3.55 7.89
N MET A 25 1.32 -2.40 7.64
CA MET A 25 2.02 -1.16 7.34
C MET A 25 1.38 -0.01 8.10
N ILE A 26 2.20 0.92 8.59
CA ILE A 26 1.74 2.16 9.22
C ILE A 26 1.98 3.31 8.25
N LEU A 27 0.90 3.99 7.90
CA LEU A 27 0.91 5.24 7.16
C LEU A 27 0.68 6.40 8.16
N LYS A 28 1.75 7.15 8.47
CA LYS A 28 1.70 8.30 9.38
C LYS A 28 1.32 9.56 8.62
N ILE A 29 0.26 10.19 9.04
CA ILE A 29 -0.19 11.49 8.56
C ILE A 29 -0.36 12.46 9.73
N LYS A 30 -0.60 13.73 9.48
CA LYS A 30 -0.71 14.74 10.56
C LYS A 30 -1.88 14.52 11.51
N TYR A 31 -2.88 13.71 11.10
CA TYR A 31 -4.07 13.45 11.91
C TYR A 31 -3.93 12.23 12.81
N GLY A 32 -3.00 11.32 12.49
CA GLY A 32 -2.74 10.08 13.24
C GLY A 32 -2.09 9.00 12.40
N ASP A 33 -1.95 7.83 13.00
CA ASP A 33 -1.39 6.65 12.36
C ASP A 33 -2.52 5.80 11.75
N VAL A 34 -2.38 5.46 10.47
CA VAL A 34 -3.31 4.62 9.72
C VAL A 34 -2.68 3.24 9.56
N GLU A 35 -3.29 2.21 10.13
CA GLU A 35 -2.81 0.84 10.02
C GLU A 35 -3.45 0.14 8.81
N ILE A 36 -2.61 -0.43 7.94
CA ILE A 36 -3.02 -1.12 6.72
C ILE A 36 -2.60 -2.59 6.82
N GLU A 37 -3.56 -3.51 6.70
CA GLU A 37 -3.30 -4.92 6.47
C GLU A 37 -2.89 -5.13 5.00
N LEU A 38 -1.84 -5.92 4.76
CA LEU A 38 -1.28 -6.17 3.43
C LEU A 38 -1.74 -7.52 2.88
N PHE A 39 -2.23 -7.55 1.66
CA PHE A 39 -2.76 -8.74 1.01
C PHE A 39 -1.69 -9.47 0.18
N GLN A 40 -0.65 -9.95 0.87
CA GLN A 40 0.51 -10.63 0.26
C GLN A 40 0.12 -11.84 -0.60
N ASP A 41 -0.97 -12.54 -0.25
CA ASP A 41 -1.39 -13.77 -0.95
C ASP A 41 -2.08 -13.50 -2.28
N ILE A 42 -2.68 -12.31 -2.45
CA ILE A 42 -3.46 -11.97 -3.66
C ILE A 42 -2.82 -10.89 -4.53
N ALA A 43 -1.91 -10.10 -3.97
CA ALA A 43 -1.18 -9.05 -4.69
C ALA A 43 0.31 -9.00 -4.28
N PRO A 44 1.06 -10.11 -4.39
CA PRO A 44 2.42 -10.21 -3.88
C PRO A 44 3.38 -9.18 -4.48
N ASN A 45 3.32 -8.91 -5.79
CA ASN A 45 4.21 -7.97 -6.45
C ASN A 45 3.91 -6.52 -6.07
N HIS A 46 2.63 -6.16 -5.92
CA HIS A 46 2.22 -4.83 -5.47
C HIS A 46 2.62 -4.61 -4.02
N VAL A 47 2.37 -5.56 -3.14
CA VAL A 47 2.77 -5.47 -1.72
C VAL A 47 4.28 -5.34 -1.60
N GLU A 48 5.07 -6.12 -2.33
CA GLU A 48 6.53 -6.02 -2.30
C GLU A 48 7.03 -4.66 -2.83
N ARG A 49 6.40 -4.12 -3.90
CA ARG A 49 6.71 -2.78 -4.40
C ARG A 49 6.47 -1.71 -3.34
N ILE A 50 5.30 -1.72 -2.70
CA ILE A 50 4.96 -0.75 -1.67
C ILE A 50 5.91 -0.87 -0.49
N LYS A 51 6.21 -2.09 0.00
CA LYS A 51 7.19 -2.34 1.06
C LYS A 51 8.58 -1.81 0.69
N THR A 52 9.04 -2.09 -0.52
CA THR A 52 10.36 -1.64 -1.02
C THR A 52 10.45 -0.11 -1.03
N LEU A 53 9.44 0.58 -1.55
CA LEU A 53 9.43 2.04 -1.59
C LEU A 53 9.32 2.65 -0.17
N ALA A 54 8.54 2.06 0.73
CA ALA A 54 8.41 2.48 2.12
C ALA A 54 9.72 2.31 2.89
N LYS A 55 10.36 1.11 2.82
CA LYS A 55 11.67 0.83 3.44
C LYS A 55 12.75 1.82 2.96
N ASN A 56 12.68 2.23 1.70
CA ASN A 56 13.58 3.24 1.11
C ASN A 56 13.13 4.69 1.33
N LYS A 57 12.13 4.94 2.19
CA LYS A 57 11.58 6.26 2.55
C LYS A 57 11.14 7.09 1.34
N LYS A 58 10.73 6.43 0.23
CA LYS A 58 10.32 7.13 -0.99
C LYS A 58 8.98 7.83 -0.83
N TYR A 59 8.13 7.34 0.09
CA TYR A 59 6.82 7.93 0.39
C TYR A 59 6.88 9.08 1.41
N ASP A 60 7.96 9.22 2.18
CA ASP A 60 8.09 10.29 3.16
C ASP A 60 8.05 11.67 2.45
N GLY A 61 7.12 12.53 2.83
CA GLY A 61 6.90 13.85 2.21
C GLY A 61 6.02 13.86 0.96
N VAL A 62 5.53 12.71 0.48
CA VAL A 62 4.65 12.63 -0.69
C VAL A 62 3.25 13.12 -0.33
N VAL A 63 2.71 14.03 -1.15
CA VAL A 63 1.41 14.65 -0.93
C VAL A 63 0.24 13.78 -1.41
N PHE A 64 -0.91 13.98 -0.83
CA PHE A 64 -2.18 13.51 -1.34
C PHE A 64 -2.66 14.48 -2.43
N HIS A 65 -2.36 14.15 -3.68
CA HIS A 65 -2.54 15.07 -4.81
C HIS A 65 -3.94 15.01 -5.45
N ARG A 66 -4.74 13.99 -5.12
CA ARG A 66 -6.10 13.85 -5.65
C ARG A 66 -7.01 13.28 -4.57
N VAL A 67 -7.96 14.09 -4.08
CA VAL A 67 -8.84 13.74 -2.97
C VAL A 67 -10.27 14.12 -3.34
N ILE A 68 -11.08 13.12 -3.67
CA ILE A 68 -12.46 13.28 -4.14
C ILE A 68 -13.42 12.84 -3.05
N ASP A 69 -14.25 13.78 -2.57
CA ASP A 69 -15.25 13.48 -1.56
C ASP A 69 -16.15 12.30 -1.97
N GLY A 70 -16.39 11.43 -1.01
CA GLY A 70 -17.24 10.26 -1.21
C GLY A 70 -16.70 9.19 -2.17
N PHE A 71 -15.46 9.35 -2.66
CA PHE A 71 -14.84 8.38 -3.55
C PHE A 71 -13.52 7.86 -2.96
N MET A 72 -12.41 8.60 -3.11
CA MET A 72 -11.09 8.10 -2.70
C MET A 72 -10.10 9.24 -2.46
N VAL A 73 -9.00 8.92 -1.78
CA VAL A 73 -7.80 9.74 -1.64
C VAL A 73 -6.62 9.05 -2.31
N GLN A 74 -5.95 9.73 -3.24
CA GLN A 74 -4.82 9.22 -4.02
C GLN A 74 -3.52 9.94 -3.68
N THR A 75 -2.45 9.18 -3.61
CA THR A 75 -1.08 9.61 -3.26
C THR A 75 -0.04 8.73 -3.97
N GLY A 76 1.23 8.82 -3.57
CA GLY A 76 2.27 7.88 -3.99
C GLY A 76 3.03 8.28 -5.25
N ASP A 77 2.85 9.50 -5.78
CA ASP A 77 3.74 10.05 -6.79
C ASP A 77 5.07 10.46 -6.16
N VAL A 78 6.04 9.56 -6.20
CA VAL A 78 7.35 9.74 -5.57
C VAL A 78 8.30 10.62 -6.37
N GLU A 79 7.94 11.00 -7.61
CA GLU A 79 8.72 11.87 -8.49
C GLU A 79 8.31 13.33 -8.34
N PHE A 80 7.05 13.66 -8.70
CA PHE A 80 6.56 15.05 -8.71
C PHE A 80 5.72 15.40 -7.48
N GLY A 81 5.21 14.39 -6.76
CA GLY A 81 4.38 14.58 -5.57
C GLY A 81 5.15 14.67 -4.25
N ASN A 82 6.47 14.52 -4.24
CA ASN A 82 7.25 14.57 -2.99
C ASN A 82 7.68 15.97 -2.62
N SER A 83 6.98 16.60 -1.66
CA SER A 83 7.21 17.98 -1.22
C SER A 83 8.57 18.25 -0.55
N SER A 84 9.38 17.22 -0.33
CA SER A 84 10.73 17.34 0.24
C SER A 84 11.83 17.28 -0.82
N LYS A 85 11.47 17.23 -2.11
CA LYS A 85 12.41 17.12 -3.23
C LYS A 85 12.38 18.35 -4.14
N ASP A 86 13.50 18.61 -4.80
CA ASP A 86 13.62 19.69 -5.80
C ASP A 86 12.72 19.44 -7.03
N SER A 87 12.38 18.17 -7.31
CA SER A 87 11.47 17.77 -8.40
C SER A 87 9.99 18.02 -8.07
N TYR A 88 9.66 18.44 -6.83
CA TYR A 88 8.28 18.68 -6.44
C TYR A 88 7.57 19.66 -7.36
N ASN A 89 6.47 19.22 -7.91
CA ASN A 89 5.61 20.03 -8.78
C ASN A 89 4.17 19.60 -8.65
N ILE A 90 3.39 20.36 -7.88
CA ILE A 90 1.98 20.01 -7.60
C ILE A 90 1.11 19.94 -8.86
N SER A 91 1.43 20.73 -9.89
CA SER A 91 0.69 20.70 -11.17
C SER A 91 0.98 19.44 -12.00
N ARG A 92 2.05 18.72 -11.68
CA ARG A 92 2.42 17.44 -12.29
C ARG A 92 2.18 16.25 -11.38
N ALA A 93 1.92 16.50 -10.09
CA ALA A 93 1.67 15.43 -9.13
C ALA A 93 0.51 14.55 -9.61
N GLY A 94 0.74 13.24 -9.61
CA GLY A 94 -0.15 12.25 -10.21
C GLY A 94 0.28 11.74 -11.60
N THR A 95 1.32 12.36 -12.21
CA THR A 95 1.84 11.91 -13.52
C THR A 95 3.18 11.18 -13.43
N GLY A 96 3.82 11.16 -12.25
CA GLY A 96 5.11 10.52 -12.02
C GLY A 96 5.00 9.18 -11.31
N GLY A 97 6.16 8.53 -11.16
CA GLY A 97 6.29 7.23 -10.51
C GLY A 97 7.67 7.03 -9.89
N SER A 98 8.00 5.81 -9.55
CA SER A 98 9.35 5.42 -9.15
C SER A 98 10.18 5.07 -10.39
N SER A 99 11.50 5.01 -10.22
CA SER A 99 12.42 4.55 -11.27
C SER A 99 12.41 3.02 -11.49
N LEU A 100 11.59 2.29 -10.76
CA LEU A 100 11.42 0.85 -10.92
C LEU A 100 10.48 0.57 -12.11
N PRO A 101 10.58 -0.61 -12.76
CA PRO A 101 9.65 -1.01 -13.81
C PRO A 101 8.21 -1.01 -13.35
N ASP A 102 7.26 -0.84 -14.25
CA ASP A 102 5.84 -1.02 -13.97
C ASP A 102 5.51 -2.46 -13.55
N ILE A 103 4.38 -2.65 -12.90
CA ILE A 103 3.94 -3.93 -12.34
C ILE A 103 2.73 -4.42 -13.11
N GLU A 104 2.73 -5.68 -13.48
CA GLU A 104 1.57 -6.37 -14.06
C GLU A 104 0.41 -6.41 -13.05
N ALA A 105 -0.82 -6.32 -13.57
CA ALA A 105 -2.01 -6.35 -12.73
C ALA A 105 -2.17 -7.67 -11.97
N GLU A 106 -2.57 -7.57 -10.71
CA GLU A 106 -2.91 -8.71 -9.83
C GLU A 106 -4.38 -8.60 -9.41
N PHE A 107 -5.29 -8.67 -10.39
CA PHE A 107 -6.72 -8.57 -10.13
C PHE A 107 -7.22 -9.77 -9.32
N SER A 108 -8.13 -9.52 -8.39
CA SER A 108 -8.69 -10.51 -7.49
C SER A 108 -10.17 -10.23 -7.20
N ASN A 109 -10.79 -11.04 -6.36
CA ASN A 109 -12.15 -10.82 -5.87
C ASN A 109 -12.22 -9.88 -4.65
N ALA A 110 -11.11 -9.27 -4.25
CA ALA A 110 -11.12 -8.25 -3.21
C ALA A 110 -11.88 -7.01 -3.71
N ASN A 111 -12.87 -6.55 -2.92
CA ASN A 111 -13.73 -5.45 -3.31
C ASN A 111 -13.10 -4.10 -2.93
N HIS A 112 -13.54 -3.04 -3.62
CA HIS A 112 -13.19 -1.65 -3.33
C HIS A 112 -14.19 -1.02 -2.35
N GLY A 113 -14.41 -1.68 -1.21
CA GLY A 113 -15.18 -1.10 -0.10
C GLY A 113 -14.43 0.04 0.61
N ARG A 114 -15.11 0.70 1.59
CA ARG A 114 -14.47 1.72 2.42
C ARG A 114 -13.23 1.15 3.12
N GLY A 115 -12.10 1.81 2.96
CA GLY A 115 -10.81 1.40 3.52
C GLY A 115 -9.97 0.51 2.58
N ALA A 116 -10.51 0.07 1.45
CA ALA A 116 -9.71 -0.65 0.46
C ALA A 116 -8.54 0.21 -0.02
N VAL A 117 -7.35 -0.38 -0.07
CA VAL A 117 -6.13 0.25 -0.57
C VAL A 117 -5.74 -0.41 -1.88
N SER A 118 -5.80 0.36 -2.96
CA SER A 118 -5.67 -0.16 -4.32
C SER A 118 -4.66 0.63 -5.12
N MET A 119 -4.05 -0.04 -6.11
CA MET A 119 -2.99 0.56 -6.92
C MET A 119 -3.56 1.44 -8.01
N ALA A 120 -3.08 2.69 -8.09
CA ALA A 120 -3.37 3.56 -9.22
C ALA A 120 -2.50 3.16 -10.43
N ARG A 121 -3.02 3.38 -11.64
CA ARG A 121 -2.37 3.07 -12.91
C ARG A 121 -2.82 4.01 -14.02
N ALA A 122 -2.12 4.02 -15.14
CA ALA A 122 -2.55 4.67 -16.36
C ALA A 122 -3.63 3.84 -17.09
N GLN A 123 -3.82 4.05 -18.36
CA GLN A 123 -4.82 3.31 -19.16
C GLN A 123 -4.48 1.82 -19.27
N ASP A 124 -3.20 1.50 -19.45
CA ASP A 124 -2.73 0.11 -19.48
C ASP A 124 -2.89 -0.53 -18.08
N PRO A 125 -3.56 -1.68 -17.94
CA PRO A 125 -3.67 -2.39 -16.69
C PRO A 125 -2.33 -2.74 -16.04
N ASN A 126 -1.28 -2.91 -16.83
CA ASN A 126 0.06 -3.29 -16.41
C ASN A 126 0.99 -2.08 -16.18
N SER A 127 0.44 -0.90 -15.98
CA SER A 127 1.19 0.35 -15.76
C SER A 127 1.21 0.83 -14.31
N ALA A 128 0.88 -0.04 -13.35
CA ALA A 128 1.00 0.27 -11.93
C ALA A 128 2.47 0.45 -11.53
N ASN A 129 2.78 1.46 -10.69
CA ASN A 129 4.17 1.75 -10.33
C ASN A 129 4.36 2.06 -8.84
N SER A 130 3.98 3.26 -8.37
CA SER A 130 4.14 3.69 -6.99
C SER A 130 2.89 4.34 -6.39
N GLN A 131 1.97 4.81 -7.23
CA GLN A 131 0.79 5.53 -6.78
C GLN A 131 -0.30 4.57 -6.33
N PHE A 132 -1.02 4.95 -5.27
CA PHE A 132 -2.12 4.18 -4.71
C PHE A 132 -3.22 5.10 -4.18
N PHE A 133 -4.40 4.53 -3.95
CA PHE A 133 -5.52 5.24 -3.37
C PHE A 133 -6.20 4.43 -2.27
N ILE A 134 -6.89 5.14 -1.35
CA ILE A 134 -7.71 4.56 -0.28
C ILE A 134 -9.15 4.98 -0.54
N CYS A 135 -10.07 4.03 -0.56
CA CYS A 135 -11.49 4.29 -0.79
C CYS A 135 -12.16 4.88 0.46
N PHE A 136 -12.86 6.00 0.31
CA PHE A 136 -13.70 6.57 1.37
C PHE A 136 -15.02 5.82 1.53
N LYS A 137 -15.55 5.29 0.44
CA LYS A 137 -16.83 4.56 0.37
C LYS A 137 -16.72 3.39 -0.60
N ASP A 138 -17.82 2.69 -0.78
CA ASP A 138 -17.94 1.66 -1.81
C ASP A 138 -17.66 2.24 -3.20
N ALA A 139 -16.74 1.59 -3.91
CA ALA A 139 -16.32 1.87 -5.28
C ALA A 139 -16.28 0.57 -6.09
N SER A 140 -17.28 -0.29 -5.92
CA SER A 140 -17.38 -1.63 -6.53
C SER A 140 -17.30 -1.62 -8.07
N PHE A 141 -17.52 -0.46 -8.71
CA PHE A 141 -17.26 -0.29 -10.15
C PHE A 141 -15.79 -0.43 -10.55
N LEU A 142 -14.86 -0.46 -9.59
CA LEU A 142 -13.42 -0.72 -9.81
C LEU A 142 -13.04 -2.20 -9.65
N ASP A 143 -13.94 -3.04 -9.15
CA ASP A 143 -13.67 -4.45 -8.88
C ASP A 143 -13.25 -5.20 -10.14
N GLY A 144 -12.21 -6.01 -10.04
CA GLY A 144 -11.63 -6.71 -11.17
C GLY A 144 -10.88 -5.84 -12.19
N GLN A 145 -10.78 -4.52 -11.97
CA GLN A 145 -10.12 -3.57 -12.87
C GLN A 145 -8.90 -2.88 -12.25
N TYR A 146 -8.80 -2.91 -10.92
CA TYR A 146 -7.66 -2.38 -10.15
C TYR A 146 -7.20 -3.41 -9.13
N THR A 147 -5.90 -3.38 -8.80
CA THR A 147 -5.30 -4.32 -7.84
C THR A 147 -5.45 -3.80 -6.42
N VAL A 148 -6.30 -4.45 -5.62
CA VAL A 148 -6.38 -4.23 -4.17
C VAL A 148 -5.22 -4.95 -3.51
N TRP A 149 -4.34 -4.22 -2.82
CA TRP A 149 -3.16 -4.78 -2.17
C TRP A 149 -3.20 -4.70 -0.64
N GLY A 150 -4.26 -4.10 -0.07
CA GLY A 150 -4.44 -4.03 1.37
C GLY A 150 -5.76 -3.40 1.78
N TYR A 151 -5.94 -3.28 3.10
CA TYR A 151 -7.11 -2.68 3.70
C TYR A 151 -6.74 -1.89 4.95
N VAL A 152 -7.32 -0.70 5.14
CA VAL A 152 -7.19 0.08 6.38
C VAL A 152 -7.98 -0.63 7.47
N ILE A 153 -7.29 -1.07 8.52
CA ILE A 153 -7.89 -1.77 9.68
C ILE A 153 -8.05 -0.86 10.90
N GLU A 154 -7.24 0.22 11.00
CA GLU A 154 -7.35 1.25 12.02
C GLU A 154 -7.01 2.63 11.43
N GLY A 155 -7.61 3.71 11.95
CA GLY A 155 -7.29 5.09 11.58
C GLY A 155 -7.99 5.62 10.33
N MET A 156 -9.08 4.98 9.87
CA MET A 156 -9.83 5.46 8.71
C MET A 156 -10.47 6.83 8.95
N GLU A 157 -10.76 7.19 10.20
CA GLU A 157 -11.20 8.52 10.62
C GLU A 157 -10.13 9.60 10.40
N PHE A 158 -8.86 9.25 10.40
CA PHE A 158 -7.75 10.16 10.06
C PHE A 158 -7.68 10.39 8.56
N VAL A 159 -7.93 9.35 7.76
CA VAL A 159 -7.99 9.44 6.30
C VAL A 159 -9.13 10.38 5.86
N ASP A 160 -10.27 10.33 6.53
CA ASP A 160 -11.43 11.20 6.25
C ASP A 160 -11.14 12.70 6.44
N ASN A 161 -10.12 13.05 7.23
CA ASN A 161 -9.74 14.45 7.48
C ASN A 161 -8.77 15.01 6.44
N ILE A 162 -8.31 14.21 5.47
CA ILE A 162 -7.39 14.67 4.42
C ILE A 162 -8.12 15.67 3.52
N LYS A 163 -7.46 16.80 3.25
CA LYS A 163 -8.02 17.93 2.50
C LYS A 163 -8.45 17.52 1.09
N LEU A 164 -9.67 17.87 0.74
CA LEU A 164 -10.26 17.63 -0.59
C LEU A 164 -9.63 18.51 -1.67
N GLY A 165 -9.57 18.01 -2.90
CA GLY A 165 -9.16 18.72 -4.11
C GLY A 165 -8.36 17.86 -5.10
N GLU A 166 -8.26 18.33 -6.35
CA GLU A 166 -7.57 17.67 -7.46
C GLU A 166 -6.66 18.65 -8.24
N PRO A 167 -5.50 19.09 -7.69
CA PRO A 167 -4.98 18.84 -6.36
C PRO A 167 -5.58 19.77 -5.29
N PRO A 168 -5.49 19.42 -4.00
CA PRO A 168 -5.80 20.34 -2.91
C PRO A 168 -4.89 21.57 -2.93
N LYS A 169 -5.42 22.75 -2.56
CA LYS A 169 -4.65 24.02 -2.56
C LYS A 169 -3.40 23.98 -1.66
N ASP A 170 -3.50 23.27 -0.53
CA ASP A 170 -2.42 23.04 0.43
C ASP A 170 -2.53 21.59 0.87
N PRO A 171 -1.97 20.65 0.08
CA PRO A 171 -2.20 19.24 0.25
C PRO A 171 -1.57 18.68 1.53
N ASP A 172 -2.27 17.80 2.18
CA ASP A 172 -1.70 16.98 3.22
C ASP A 172 -0.68 16.00 2.63
N LYS A 173 0.21 15.47 3.46
CA LYS A 173 1.29 14.59 3.02
C LYS A 173 1.51 13.42 3.97
N ILE A 174 2.12 12.40 3.44
CA ILE A 174 2.67 11.29 4.21
C ILE A 174 3.86 11.82 5.02
N ILE A 175 3.80 11.69 6.34
CA ILE A 175 4.93 11.99 7.22
C ILE A 175 5.95 10.85 7.15
N LYS A 176 5.45 9.61 7.25
CA LYS A 176 6.25 8.39 7.17
C LYS A 176 5.37 7.22 6.76
N MET A 177 5.95 6.29 6.02
CA MET A 177 5.32 5.01 5.70
C MET A 177 6.29 3.87 6.05
N GLU A 178 5.87 2.96 6.91
CA GLU A 178 6.76 1.92 7.43
C GLU A 178 6.08 0.56 7.56
N VAL A 179 6.83 -0.49 7.25
CA VAL A 179 6.41 -1.87 7.45
C VAL A 179 6.54 -2.19 8.93
N VAL A 180 5.51 -2.79 9.52
CA VAL A 180 5.58 -3.25 10.91
C VAL A 180 6.38 -4.54 10.93
N SER A 181 7.58 -4.48 11.53
CA SER A 181 8.42 -5.62 11.88
C SER A 181 8.37 -5.83 13.39
N LYS A 182 8.32 -7.09 13.83
CA LYS A 182 8.45 -7.45 15.25
C LYS A 182 9.82 -7.10 15.78
#